data_7bac232592e8cd8399f2116c7005cf3f
#
_entry.id   7bac232592e8cd8399f2116c7005cf3f
#
_cell.length_a   1.000
_cell.length_b   1.000
_cell.length_c   1.000
_cell.angle_alpha   90.00
_cell.angle_beta   90.00
_cell.angle_gamma   90.00
#
_symmetry.space_group_name_H-M   'P 1'
#
loop_
_entity.id
_entity.type
_entity.pdbx_description
1 polymer ?
#
loop_
_entity_poly.entity_id
_entity_poly.type
_entity_poly.pdbx_seq_one_letter_code
_entity_poly.pdbx_strand_id
1 'polypeptide(L)'
;PVGTAVRMLPQILDQFQKEGANNKIVIDTCSTKSQIVRCVHYHPYRSRYVSTHPMAGTEYSGPWAAMPNLFDGRACIFANTEESDPKAVKTIEALYDVLNMRPIYMNADNHDVHTAYVSHISHVTSFALALTVLDKEKDEKHIFDLASGGFSSTVRLAKSNADMWVPILTQNSDNVLQVIDTYIDKMKEFRDAIADLDGDKIR
;
A
#
# COMPACT_ATOMS: atom_id res chain seq x y z
N PRO A 1 3.40 8.02 8.47
CA PRO A 1 2.22 7.15 8.64
C PRO A 1 0.96 7.82 8.08
N VAL A 2 0.09 7.06 7.40
CA VAL A 2 -1.11 7.59 6.73
C VAL A 2 -2.03 8.35 7.70
N GLY A 3 -2.26 7.85 8.90
CA GLY A 3 -3.08 8.52 9.91
C GLY A 3 -2.53 9.87 10.36
N THR A 4 -1.22 10.06 10.34
CA THR A 4 -0.61 11.37 10.58
C THR A 4 -0.85 12.30 9.38
N ALA A 5 -0.69 11.81 8.16
CA ALA A 5 -0.93 12.59 6.95
C ALA A 5 -2.38 13.11 6.86
N VAL A 6 -3.37 12.27 7.16
CA VAL A 6 -4.80 12.67 7.20
C VAL A 6 -5.04 13.82 8.18
N ARG A 7 -4.39 13.82 9.35
CA ARG A 7 -4.53 14.89 10.35
C ARG A 7 -3.78 16.16 9.97
N MET A 8 -2.61 16.02 9.35
CA MET A 8 -1.70 17.15 9.09
C MET A 8 -2.01 17.88 7.79
N LEU A 9 -2.55 17.17 6.78
CA LEU A 9 -2.76 17.73 5.44
C LEU A 9 -3.64 18.98 5.44
N PRO A 10 -4.80 19.04 6.13
CA PRO A 10 -5.59 20.28 6.21
C PRO A 10 -4.79 21.42 6.82
N GLN A 11 -4.06 21.15 7.91
CA GLN A 11 -3.24 22.17 8.59
C GLN A 11 -2.07 22.70 7.73
N ILE A 12 -1.49 21.81 6.89
CA ILE A 12 -0.46 22.22 5.93
C ILE A 12 -1.06 23.12 4.87
N LEU A 13 -2.24 22.80 4.36
CA LEU A 13 -2.93 23.64 3.37
C LEU A 13 -3.37 24.99 3.97
N ASP A 14 -3.74 25.03 5.25
CA ASP A 14 -4.07 26.29 5.95
C ASP A 14 -2.89 27.29 6.00
N GLN A 15 -1.64 26.80 5.97
CA GLN A 15 -0.47 27.70 5.93
C GLN A 15 -0.44 28.54 4.66
N PHE A 16 -1.04 28.10 3.56
CA PHE A 16 -1.06 28.83 2.29
C PHE A 16 -1.84 30.14 2.38
N GLN A 17 -2.81 30.23 3.28
CA GLN A 17 -3.54 31.47 3.56
C GLN A 17 -2.65 32.55 4.19
N LYS A 18 -1.71 32.15 5.07
CA LYS A 18 -0.89 33.06 5.86
C LYS A 18 0.27 33.69 5.08
N GLU A 19 0.79 32.95 4.10
CA GLU A 19 2.06 33.30 3.46
C GLU A 19 1.92 33.88 2.04
N GLY A 20 0.69 34.02 1.50
CA GLY A 20 0.50 34.38 0.09
C GLY A 20 1.14 33.36 -0.88
N ALA A 21 1.25 32.11 -0.47
CA ALA A 21 2.10 31.11 -1.06
C ALA A 21 1.45 30.41 -2.28
N ASN A 22 1.06 31.20 -3.27
CA ASN A 22 0.37 30.72 -4.48
C ASN A 22 1.20 29.74 -5.33
N ASN A 23 2.48 29.57 -5.06
CA ASN A 23 3.39 28.73 -5.86
C ASN A 23 3.73 27.37 -5.22
N LYS A 24 3.33 27.11 -3.98
CA LYS A 24 3.61 25.84 -3.32
C LYS A 24 2.61 24.76 -3.75
N ILE A 25 3.11 23.54 -3.87
CA ILE A 25 2.32 22.34 -4.16
C ILE A 25 2.58 21.36 -3.02
N VAL A 26 1.52 20.71 -2.55
CA VAL A 26 1.62 19.64 -1.56
C VAL A 26 1.37 18.32 -2.25
N ILE A 27 2.20 17.33 -1.95
CA ILE A 27 1.98 15.94 -2.33
C ILE A 27 1.97 15.06 -1.10
N ASP A 28 1.37 13.91 -1.21
CA ASP A 28 1.55 12.83 -0.27
C ASP A 28 2.10 11.58 -0.98
N THR A 29 2.69 10.68 -0.23
CA THR A 29 3.20 9.39 -0.72
C THR A 29 2.57 8.23 0.05
N CYS A 30 1.36 8.42 0.55
CA CYS A 30 0.69 7.45 1.41
C CYS A 30 0.20 6.23 0.62
N SER A 31 0.16 5.09 1.30
CA SER A 31 -0.26 3.80 0.73
C SER A 31 -1.78 3.62 0.62
N THR A 32 -2.58 4.50 1.23
CA THR A 32 -4.04 4.58 1.09
C THR A 32 -4.44 5.98 0.67
N LYS A 33 -5.51 6.14 -0.12
CA LYS A 33 -5.88 7.41 -0.74
C LYS A 33 -7.24 7.94 -0.31
N SER A 34 -8.24 7.08 -0.10
CA SER A 34 -9.62 7.52 0.11
C SER A 34 -9.77 8.50 1.28
N GLN A 35 -9.20 8.18 2.43
CA GLN A 35 -9.34 9.03 3.61
C GLN A 35 -8.56 10.35 3.48
N ILE A 36 -7.34 10.32 2.91
CA ILE A 36 -6.52 11.51 2.79
C ILE A 36 -7.07 12.49 1.73
N VAL A 37 -7.67 12.00 0.66
CA VAL A 37 -8.34 12.85 -0.33
C VAL A 37 -9.62 13.46 0.25
N ARG A 38 -10.44 12.65 0.94
CA ARG A 38 -11.70 13.10 1.55
C ARG A 38 -11.48 14.16 2.62
N CYS A 39 -10.42 14.07 3.43
CA CYS A 39 -10.18 15.02 4.53
C CYS A 39 -9.93 16.46 4.05
N VAL A 40 -9.61 16.67 2.77
CA VAL A 40 -9.36 18.00 2.18
C VAL A 40 -10.27 18.33 1.00
N HIS A 41 -11.28 17.50 0.72
CA HIS A 41 -12.15 17.66 -0.45
C HIS A 41 -12.78 19.06 -0.58
N TYR A 42 -13.24 19.62 0.53
CA TYR A 42 -13.81 20.98 0.57
C TYR A 42 -12.85 22.06 1.02
N HIS A 43 -11.55 21.75 1.11
CA HIS A 43 -10.57 22.73 1.57
C HIS A 43 -10.36 23.84 0.52
N PRO A 44 -10.30 25.14 0.89
CA PRO A 44 -10.14 26.26 -0.06
C PRO A 44 -8.91 26.13 -0.96
N TYR A 45 -7.86 25.48 -0.46
CA TYR A 45 -6.61 25.24 -1.19
C TYR A 45 -6.48 23.80 -1.71
N ARG A 46 -7.60 23.05 -1.86
CA ARG A 46 -7.59 21.69 -2.37
C ARG A 46 -6.85 21.55 -3.70
N SER A 47 -7.01 22.53 -4.59
CA SER A 47 -6.34 22.56 -5.89
C SER A 47 -4.81 22.57 -5.82
N ARG A 48 -4.22 22.93 -4.68
CA ARG A 48 -2.75 22.91 -4.46
C ARG A 48 -2.21 21.57 -3.98
N TYR A 49 -3.07 20.60 -3.74
CA TYR A 49 -2.71 19.25 -3.33
C TYR A 49 -2.85 18.28 -4.49
N VAL A 50 -1.78 17.51 -4.75
CA VAL A 50 -1.77 16.42 -5.72
C VAL A 50 -1.54 15.12 -4.95
N SER A 51 -2.56 14.27 -4.92
CA SER A 51 -2.50 12.99 -4.22
C SER A 51 -1.72 11.97 -5.04
N THR A 52 -0.64 11.44 -4.47
CA THR A 52 0.20 10.46 -5.16
C THR A 52 0.50 9.23 -4.30
N HIS A 53 0.83 8.12 -4.94
CA HIS A 53 1.37 6.92 -4.31
C HIS A 53 2.44 6.30 -5.19
N PRO A 54 3.73 6.56 -4.95
CA PRO A 54 4.81 5.84 -5.61
C PRO A 54 4.83 4.39 -5.11
N MET A 55 4.50 3.45 -6.01
CA MET A 55 4.43 2.01 -5.71
C MET A 55 5.83 1.39 -5.65
N ALA A 56 6.63 1.85 -4.70
CA ALA A 56 8.00 1.42 -4.52
C ALA A 56 8.30 1.23 -3.03
N GLY A 57 9.01 0.17 -2.70
CA GLY A 57 9.40 -0.14 -1.32
C GLY A 57 9.98 -1.53 -1.21
N THR A 58 10.61 -1.78 -0.07
CA THR A 58 11.10 -3.09 0.34
C THR A 58 10.57 -3.41 1.73
N GLU A 59 10.81 -4.63 2.20
CA GLU A 59 10.51 -5.04 3.58
C GLU A 59 11.40 -4.35 4.63
N TYR A 60 12.45 -3.68 4.21
CA TYR A 60 13.36 -2.95 5.08
C TYR A 60 12.89 -1.51 5.30
N SER A 61 13.35 -0.88 6.37
CA SER A 61 13.00 0.49 6.72
C SER A 61 14.22 1.29 7.19
N GLY A 62 14.07 2.62 7.21
CA GLY A 62 15.11 3.55 7.62
C GLY A 62 16.12 3.90 6.51
N PRO A 63 17.09 4.79 6.80
CA PRO A 63 18.03 5.32 5.80
C PRO A 63 18.92 4.24 5.15
N TRP A 64 19.22 3.18 5.87
CA TRP A 64 20.03 2.06 5.38
C TRP A 64 19.34 1.17 4.35
N ALA A 65 18.02 1.31 4.22
CA ALA A 65 17.21 0.63 3.19
C ALA A 65 17.16 1.40 1.86
N ALA A 66 17.80 2.56 1.77
CA ALA A 66 17.81 3.38 0.56
C ALA A 66 18.53 2.66 -0.59
N MET A 67 17.92 2.68 -1.76
CA MET A 67 18.46 2.10 -3.00
C MET A 67 18.44 3.16 -4.11
N PRO A 68 19.52 3.30 -4.91
CA PRO A 68 19.63 4.35 -5.93
C PRO A 68 18.50 4.33 -6.97
N ASN A 69 18.03 3.14 -7.33
CA ASN A 69 17.03 2.89 -8.40
C ASN A 69 15.73 2.30 -7.87
N LEU A 70 15.38 2.61 -6.62
CA LEU A 70 14.15 2.11 -5.99
C LEU A 70 12.88 2.40 -6.81
N PHE A 71 12.83 3.57 -7.43
CA PHE A 71 11.66 4.08 -8.17
C PHE A 71 11.65 3.70 -9.66
N ASP A 72 12.77 3.24 -10.18
CA ASP A 72 13.01 3.05 -11.62
C ASP A 72 12.01 2.08 -12.25
N GLY A 73 11.26 2.54 -13.26
CA GLY A 73 10.22 1.78 -13.94
C GLY A 73 8.97 1.47 -13.10
N ARG A 74 8.90 1.92 -11.84
CA ARG A 74 7.77 1.65 -10.94
C ARG A 74 6.58 2.53 -11.27
N ALA A 75 5.39 2.06 -10.89
CA ALA A 75 4.16 2.85 -11.01
C ALA A 75 4.11 3.95 -9.95
N CYS A 76 3.65 5.13 -10.34
CA CYS A 76 3.20 6.16 -9.42
C CYS A 76 1.73 6.44 -9.67
N ILE A 77 0.89 6.22 -8.67
CA ILE A 77 -0.54 6.50 -8.77
C ILE A 77 -0.78 7.99 -8.52
N PHE A 78 -1.60 8.60 -9.37
CA PHE A 78 -2.15 9.94 -9.22
C PHE A 78 -3.65 9.79 -8.97
N ALA A 79 -4.10 10.20 -7.78
CA ALA A 79 -5.49 10.01 -7.36
C ALA A 79 -6.26 11.34 -7.39
N ASN A 80 -7.48 11.32 -7.95
CA ASN A 80 -8.41 12.48 -8.01
C ASN A 80 -7.74 13.75 -8.54
N THR A 81 -7.01 13.66 -9.63
CA THR A 81 -6.28 14.81 -10.22
C THR A 81 -7.20 15.91 -10.75
N GLU A 82 -8.45 15.59 -11.05
CA GLU A 82 -9.51 16.52 -11.46
C GLU A 82 -9.80 17.59 -10.39
N GLU A 83 -9.50 17.31 -9.13
CA GLU A 83 -9.63 18.24 -8.02
C GLU A 83 -8.39 19.13 -7.81
N SER A 84 -7.34 18.92 -8.60
CA SER A 84 -6.05 19.61 -8.48
C SER A 84 -5.84 20.61 -9.61
N ASP A 85 -5.07 21.68 -9.37
CA ASP A 85 -4.65 22.59 -10.43
C ASP A 85 -3.85 21.83 -11.49
N PRO A 86 -4.24 21.89 -12.79
CA PRO A 86 -3.53 21.20 -13.85
C PRO A 86 -2.03 21.54 -13.96
N LYS A 87 -1.64 22.76 -13.56
CA LYS A 87 -0.21 23.14 -13.52
C LYS A 87 0.51 22.45 -12.35
N ALA A 88 -0.17 22.28 -11.21
CA ALA A 88 0.37 21.54 -10.10
C ALA A 88 0.56 20.05 -10.47
N VAL A 89 -0.44 19.44 -11.11
CA VAL A 89 -0.33 18.05 -11.61
C VAL A 89 0.85 17.89 -12.53
N LYS A 90 0.99 18.74 -13.57
CA LYS A 90 2.12 18.70 -14.51
C LYS A 90 3.48 18.86 -13.83
N THR A 91 3.56 19.68 -12.79
CA THR A 91 4.81 19.86 -12.05
C THR A 91 5.18 18.58 -11.31
N ILE A 92 4.21 17.89 -10.73
CA ILE A 92 4.44 16.63 -10.01
C ILE A 92 4.67 15.45 -10.98
N GLU A 93 4.02 15.45 -12.14
CA GLU A 93 4.35 14.51 -13.23
C GLU A 93 5.83 14.62 -13.62
N ALA A 94 6.32 15.85 -13.86
CA ALA A 94 7.72 16.08 -14.18
C ALA A 94 8.68 15.64 -13.07
N LEU A 95 8.29 15.77 -11.79
CA LEU A 95 9.08 15.24 -10.67
C LEU A 95 9.20 13.72 -10.74
N TYR A 96 8.10 13.01 -10.97
CA TYR A 96 8.13 11.55 -11.03
C TYR A 96 8.73 11.02 -12.35
N ASP A 97 8.70 11.80 -13.42
CA ASP A 97 9.40 11.50 -14.67
C ASP A 97 10.93 11.49 -14.47
N VAL A 98 11.47 12.48 -13.73
CA VAL A 98 12.90 12.49 -13.33
C VAL A 98 13.29 11.24 -12.52
N LEU A 99 12.35 10.68 -11.75
CA LEU A 99 12.56 9.43 -11.02
C LEU A 99 12.29 8.18 -11.88
N ASN A 100 12.06 8.36 -13.19
CA ASN A 100 11.72 7.30 -14.16
C ASN A 100 10.53 6.44 -13.68
N MET A 101 9.52 7.07 -13.08
CA MET A 101 8.28 6.39 -12.66
C MET A 101 7.20 6.51 -13.73
N ARG A 102 6.36 5.49 -13.81
CA ARG A 102 5.26 5.44 -14.77
C ARG A 102 3.97 5.93 -14.11
N PRO A 103 3.38 7.06 -14.56
CA PRO A 103 2.13 7.57 -13.97
C PRO A 103 0.93 6.68 -14.32
N ILE A 104 0.05 6.48 -13.34
CA ILE A 104 -1.25 5.82 -13.48
C ILE A 104 -2.29 6.67 -12.79
N TYR A 105 -3.38 7.00 -13.49
CA TYR A 105 -4.44 7.87 -12.99
C TYR A 105 -5.67 7.06 -12.61
N MET A 106 -6.24 7.32 -11.43
CA MET A 106 -7.49 6.71 -10.97
C MET A 106 -8.11 7.53 -9.85
N ASN A 107 -9.35 7.23 -9.47
CA ASN A 107 -9.90 7.80 -8.26
C ASN A 107 -9.34 7.09 -7.00
N ALA A 108 -9.44 7.77 -5.86
CA ALA A 108 -8.88 7.30 -4.60
C ALA A 108 -9.54 6.00 -4.10
N ASP A 109 -10.85 5.82 -4.34
CA ASP A 109 -11.57 4.63 -3.89
C ASP A 109 -11.15 3.40 -4.71
N ASN A 110 -11.02 3.53 -6.03
CA ASN A 110 -10.49 2.46 -6.88
C ASN A 110 -9.05 2.11 -6.53
N HIS A 111 -8.22 3.12 -6.22
CA HIS A 111 -6.87 2.88 -5.72
C HIS A 111 -6.87 1.96 -4.50
N ASP A 112 -7.69 2.28 -3.49
CA ASP A 112 -7.72 1.54 -2.23
C ASP A 112 -8.28 0.11 -2.42
N VAL A 113 -9.25 -0.09 -3.32
CA VAL A 113 -9.67 -1.43 -3.75
C VAL A 113 -8.52 -2.18 -4.40
N HIS A 114 -7.87 -1.59 -5.42
CA HIS A 114 -6.80 -2.28 -6.15
C HIS A 114 -5.62 -2.63 -5.27
N THR A 115 -5.20 -1.73 -4.37
CA THR A 115 -4.09 -2.00 -3.45
C THR A 115 -4.42 -3.08 -2.42
N ALA A 116 -5.69 -3.24 -2.04
CA ALA A 116 -6.11 -4.36 -1.21
C ALA A 116 -5.80 -5.71 -1.89
N TYR A 117 -6.08 -5.83 -3.19
CA TYR A 117 -5.87 -7.07 -3.95
C TYR A 117 -4.41 -7.35 -4.34
N VAL A 118 -3.59 -6.32 -4.60
CA VAL A 118 -2.22 -6.55 -5.12
C VAL A 118 -1.14 -6.40 -4.04
N SER A 119 -1.45 -5.76 -2.91
CA SER A 119 -0.47 -5.45 -1.88
C SER A 119 -0.91 -5.87 -0.48
N HIS A 120 -2.09 -5.41 -0.01
CA HIS A 120 -2.47 -5.60 1.38
C HIS A 120 -2.70 -7.09 1.70
N ILE A 121 -3.41 -7.82 0.84
CA ILE A 121 -3.61 -9.27 1.03
C ILE A 121 -2.28 -10.02 1.03
N SER A 122 -1.30 -9.63 0.20
CA SER A 122 0.01 -10.28 0.16
C SER A 122 0.75 -10.18 1.50
N HIS A 123 0.61 -9.05 2.20
CA HIS A 123 1.20 -8.89 3.53
C HIS A 123 0.42 -9.69 4.58
N VAL A 124 -0.91 -9.61 4.56
CA VAL A 124 -1.76 -10.36 5.51
C VAL A 124 -1.50 -11.85 5.41
N THR A 125 -1.45 -12.41 4.19
CA THR A 125 -1.20 -13.85 3.97
C THR A 125 0.22 -14.24 4.36
N SER A 126 1.21 -13.38 4.10
CA SER A 126 2.59 -13.58 4.53
C SER A 126 2.72 -13.59 6.06
N PHE A 127 2.05 -12.67 6.76
CA PHE A 127 1.97 -12.66 8.23
C PHE A 127 1.28 -13.93 8.76
N ALA A 128 0.11 -14.28 8.20
CA ALA A 128 -0.64 -15.45 8.64
C ALA A 128 0.16 -16.73 8.46
N LEU A 129 0.81 -16.92 7.30
CA LEU A 129 1.65 -18.09 7.05
C LEU A 129 2.84 -18.16 8.02
N ALA A 130 3.53 -17.04 8.22
CA ALA A 130 4.66 -16.99 9.15
C ALA A 130 4.23 -17.35 10.58
N LEU A 131 3.11 -16.80 11.07
CA LEU A 131 2.56 -17.12 12.38
C LEU A 131 2.14 -18.58 12.51
N THR A 132 1.50 -19.15 11.46
CA THR A 132 1.10 -20.57 11.43
C THR A 132 2.31 -21.49 11.63
N VAL A 133 3.41 -21.21 10.94
CA VAL A 133 4.62 -22.04 11.05
C VAL A 133 5.32 -21.80 12.39
N LEU A 134 5.39 -20.54 12.85
CA LEU A 134 5.96 -20.21 14.16
C LEU A 134 5.21 -20.88 15.32
N ASP A 135 3.90 -20.93 15.26
CA ASP A 135 3.11 -21.62 16.31
C ASP A 135 3.37 -23.12 16.32
N LYS A 136 3.51 -23.74 15.13
CA LYS A 136 3.80 -25.18 15.06
C LYS A 136 5.23 -25.50 15.50
N GLU A 137 6.22 -24.65 15.23
CA GLU A 137 7.62 -24.82 15.65
C GLU A 137 7.77 -24.87 17.17
N LYS A 138 6.85 -24.26 17.94
CA LYS A 138 6.85 -24.33 19.40
C LYS A 138 6.63 -25.76 19.91
N ASP A 139 5.83 -26.54 19.18
CA ASP A 139 5.46 -27.91 19.55
C ASP A 139 6.35 -28.97 18.87
N GLU A 140 6.77 -28.70 17.64
CA GLU A 140 7.58 -29.60 16.81
C GLU A 140 8.84 -28.87 16.33
N LYS A 141 9.94 -29.12 17.03
CA LYS A 141 11.25 -28.55 16.67
C LYS A 141 11.72 -29.04 15.30
N HIS A 142 12.56 -28.23 14.64
CA HIS A 142 13.19 -28.50 13.35
C HIS A 142 12.34 -28.22 12.11
N ILE A 143 11.14 -27.62 12.23
CA ILE A 143 10.39 -27.19 11.05
C ILE A 143 11.18 -26.15 10.26
N PHE A 144 11.83 -25.20 10.94
CA PHE A 144 12.66 -24.19 10.29
C PHE A 144 13.95 -24.76 9.67
N ASP A 145 14.47 -25.88 10.16
CA ASP A 145 15.61 -26.55 9.55
C ASP A 145 15.32 -27.06 8.14
N LEU A 146 14.04 -27.29 7.84
CA LEU A 146 13.54 -27.70 6.53
C LEU A 146 13.11 -26.50 5.67
N ALA A 147 13.11 -25.28 6.22
CA ALA A 147 12.67 -24.08 5.51
C ALA A 147 13.66 -23.75 4.39
N SER A 148 13.17 -23.79 3.16
CA SER A 148 13.94 -23.51 1.95
C SER A 148 13.62 -22.14 1.37
N GLY A 149 14.22 -21.82 0.22
CA GLY A 149 13.99 -20.57 -0.50
C GLY A 149 12.53 -20.30 -0.83
N GLY A 150 11.71 -21.32 -1.08
CA GLY A 150 10.28 -21.19 -1.33
C GLY A 150 9.54 -20.59 -0.14
N PHE A 151 9.72 -21.17 1.06
CA PHE A 151 9.14 -20.63 2.29
C PHE A 151 9.65 -19.22 2.56
N SER A 152 10.97 -19.01 2.53
CA SER A 152 11.60 -17.71 2.80
C SER A 152 11.07 -16.61 1.87
N SER A 153 10.87 -16.90 0.58
CA SER A 153 10.33 -15.91 -0.36
C SER A 153 8.85 -15.60 -0.09
N THR A 154 8.05 -16.61 0.28
CA THR A 154 6.62 -16.45 0.55
C THR A 154 6.36 -15.63 1.82
N VAL A 155 7.15 -15.84 2.88
CA VAL A 155 7.02 -15.10 4.14
C VAL A 155 7.90 -13.85 4.21
N ARG A 156 8.55 -13.45 3.12
CA ARG A 156 9.46 -12.29 3.07
C ARG A 156 8.79 -11.02 3.60
N LEU A 157 7.53 -10.80 3.22
CA LEU A 157 6.77 -9.62 3.61
C LEU A 157 6.41 -9.60 5.11
N ALA A 158 6.47 -10.74 5.80
CA ALA A 158 6.26 -10.80 7.25
C ALA A 158 7.34 -10.07 8.07
N LYS A 159 8.46 -9.71 7.44
CA LYS A 159 9.51 -8.87 8.04
C LYS A 159 9.18 -7.37 8.01
N SER A 160 8.09 -6.98 7.36
CA SER A 160 7.68 -5.57 7.23
C SER A 160 7.32 -4.97 8.58
N ASN A 161 7.57 -3.65 8.73
CA ASN A 161 7.34 -2.93 9.97
C ASN A 161 5.83 -2.83 10.29
N ALA A 162 5.43 -3.33 11.45
CA ALA A 162 4.05 -3.30 11.93
C ALA A 162 3.49 -1.86 12.10
N ASP A 163 4.31 -0.90 12.56
CA ASP A 163 3.89 0.50 12.72
C ASP A 163 3.51 1.16 11.40
N MET A 164 4.03 0.66 10.28
CA MET A 164 3.62 1.08 8.94
C MET A 164 2.35 0.36 8.49
N TRP A 165 2.24 -0.95 8.74
CA TRP A 165 1.15 -1.76 8.19
C TRP A 165 -0.16 -1.67 8.97
N VAL A 166 -0.11 -1.54 10.30
CA VAL A 166 -1.32 -1.36 11.12
C VAL A 166 -2.20 -0.21 10.61
N PRO A 167 -1.69 1.04 10.43
CA PRO A 167 -2.51 2.11 9.90
C PRO A 167 -2.95 1.91 8.43
N ILE A 168 -2.19 1.21 7.60
CA ILE A 168 -2.59 0.90 6.22
C ILE A 168 -3.81 -0.04 6.22
N LEU A 169 -3.72 -1.14 6.96
CA LEU A 169 -4.78 -2.14 7.03
C LEU A 169 -6.04 -1.58 7.69
N THR A 170 -5.89 -0.77 8.74
CA THR A 170 -7.05 -0.17 9.44
C THR A 170 -7.73 0.93 8.64
N GLN A 171 -7.00 1.71 7.85
CA GLN A 171 -7.61 2.75 7.01
C GLN A 171 -8.27 2.20 5.75
N ASN A 172 -7.86 1.05 5.29
CA ASN A 172 -8.46 0.36 4.14
C ASN A 172 -9.24 -0.91 4.57
N SER A 173 -9.73 -0.94 5.81
CA SER A 173 -10.30 -2.13 6.43
C SER A 173 -11.40 -2.81 5.61
N ASP A 174 -12.34 -2.04 5.06
CA ASP A 174 -13.48 -2.59 4.32
C ASP A 174 -13.02 -3.39 3.09
N ASN A 175 -12.12 -2.82 2.30
CA ASN A 175 -11.56 -3.49 1.12
C ASN A 175 -10.65 -4.66 1.52
N VAL A 176 -9.88 -4.51 2.60
CA VAL A 176 -9.01 -5.58 3.12
C VAL A 176 -9.83 -6.75 3.63
N LEU A 177 -10.90 -6.52 4.37
CA LEU A 177 -11.80 -7.58 4.83
C LEU A 177 -12.43 -8.32 3.65
N GLN A 178 -12.94 -7.61 2.64
CA GLN A 178 -13.52 -8.21 1.46
C GLN A 178 -12.53 -9.15 0.73
N VAL A 179 -11.28 -8.72 0.54
CA VAL A 179 -10.30 -9.57 -0.14
C VAL A 179 -9.85 -10.73 0.73
N ILE A 180 -9.79 -10.56 2.06
CA ILE A 180 -9.49 -11.66 3.00
C ILE A 180 -10.58 -12.72 2.94
N ASP A 181 -11.85 -12.34 2.97
CA ASP A 181 -12.98 -13.28 2.88
C ASP A 181 -12.93 -14.08 1.57
N THR A 182 -12.68 -13.40 0.45
CA THR A 182 -12.47 -14.06 -0.85
C THR A 182 -11.30 -15.05 -0.81
N TYR A 183 -10.19 -14.66 -0.18
CA TYR A 183 -9.01 -15.52 -0.05
C TYR A 183 -9.29 -16.75 0.84
N ILE A 184 -10.00 -16.57 1.95
CA ILE A 184 -10.41 -17.66 2.85
C ILE A 184 -11.27 -18.67 2.09
N ASP A 185 -12.20 -18.22 1.25
CA ASP A 185 -13.04 -19.11 0.47
C ASP A 185 -12.22 -19.89 -0.57
N LYS A 186 -11.25 -19.26 -1.21
CA LYS A 186 -10.30 -19.99 -2.09
C LYS A 186 -9.45 -21.01 -1.33
N MET A 187 -9.02 -20.68 -0.11
CA MET A 187 -8.30 -21.63 0.73
C MET A 187 -9.16 -22.83 1.16
N LYS A 188 -10.46 -22.63 1.40
CA LYS A 188 -11.41 -23.72 1.67
C LYS A 188 -11.59 -24.63 0.45
N GLU A 189 -11.74 -24.03 -0.76
CA GLU A 189 -11.81 -24.80 -2.01
C GLU A 189 -10.58 -25.71 -2.19
N PHE A 190 -9.37 -25.18 -1.99
CA PHE A 190 -8.13 -25.97 -2.04
C PHE A 190 -8.10 -27.06 -0.96
N ARG A 191 -8.46 -26.71 0.27
CA ARG A 191 -8.51 -27.67 1.38
C ARG A 191 -9.42 -28.85 1.06
N ASP A 192 -10.62 -28.58 0.55
CA ASP A 192 -11.61 -29.63 0.25
C ASP A 192 -11.16 -30.48 -0.94
N ALA A 193 -10.58 -29.88 -2.00
CA ALA A 193 -10.00 -30.62 -3.11
C ALA A 193 -8.84 -31.54 -2.66
N ILE A 194 -8.02 -31.10 -1.72
CA ILE A 194 -6.93 -31.92 -1.13
C ILE A 194 -7.52 -33.04 -0.28
N ALA A 195 -8.56 -32.78 0.53
CA ALA A 195 -9.22 -33.81 1.35
C ALA A 195 -9.87 -34.89 0.51
N ASP A 196 -10.44 -34.53 -0.65
CA ASP A 196 -11.08 -35.43 -1.59
C ASP A 196 -10.07 -36.11 -2.54
N LEU A 197 -8.78 -35.76 -2.46
CA LEU A 197 -7.71 -36.23 -3.39
C LEU A 197 -8.04 -35.92 -4.86
N ASP A 198 -8.79 -34.83 -5.12
CA ASP A 198 -9.24 -34.40 -6.44
C ASP A 198 -8.15 -33.61 -7.17
N GLY A 199 -7.27 -34.36 -7.86
CA GLY A 199 -6.15 -33.74 -8.59
C GLY A 199 -6.57 -32.78 -9.72
N ASP A 200 -7.77 -32.94 -10.27
CA ASP A 200 -8.26 -32.02 -11.32
C ASP A 200 -8.72 -30.69 -10.76
N LYS A 201 -9.32 -30.69 -9.58
CA LYS A 201 -9.64 -29.41 -8.88
C LYS A 201 -8.41 -28.72 -8.29
N ILE A 202 -7.34 -29.44 -8.02
CA ILE A 202 -6.09 -28.84 -7.52
C ILE A 202 -5.31 -28.17 -8.67
N ARG A 203 -5.48 -28.59 -9.93
CA ARG A 203 -4.87 -27.96 -11.12
C ARG A 203 -5.52 -26.63 -11.48
#